data_bf586cab7d452868a430ed3eb6f5a42b
#
_entry.id   bf586cab7d452868a430ed3eb6f5a42b
#
_cell.length_a   1.000
_cell.length_b   1.000
_cell.length_c   1.000
_cell.angle_alpha   90.00
_cell.angle_beta   90.00
_cell.angle_gamma   90.00
#
_symmetry.space_group_name_H-M   'P 1'
#
loop_
_entity.id
_entity.type
_entity.pdbx_description
1 polymer ?
#
loop_
_entity_poly.entity_id
_entity_poly.type
_entity_poly.pdbx_seq_one_letter_code
_entity_poly.pdbx_strand_id
1 'polypeptide(L)'
;ECTPDLADDTEATVAQATSLWQRLDLPNVMIKVPATRAGLPAIEELIRRGINVNVTLLFAVDRYEEVVDSYLRGLSARARDGRPLEGIASAASFFLSRIDTKVDARLGENSPLRGQVAIASARVAYQRYLDRFSGQEWERLSGLGARTQRPLWASTGTKNPAYSDLLYVVELI
;
A
#
# COMPACT_ATOMS: atom_id res chain seq x y z
N GLU A 1 -8.24 -10.93 -4.82
CA GLU A 1 -7.75 -10.58 -3.46
C GLU A 1 -7.87 -11.78 -2.52
N CYS A 2 -7.09 -11.77 -1.44
CA CYS A 2 -7.26 -12.73 -0.36
C CYS A 2 -8.60 -12.49 0.34
N THR A 3 -9.22 -13.58 0.82
CA THR A 3 -10.53 -13.50 1.47
C THR A 3 -10.41 -12.83 2.85
N PRO A 4 -11.43 -12.06 3.29
CA PRO A 4 -11.35 -11.26 4.53
C PRO A 4 -11.14 -12.09 5.81
N ASP A 5 -11.60 -13.32 5.83
CA ASP A 5 -11.47 -14.26 6.96
C ASP A 5 -10.00 -14.62 7.26
N LEU A 6 -9.09 -14.45 6.28
CA LEU A 6 -7.67 -14.71 6.43
C LEU A 6 -6.86 -13.46 6.86
N ALA A 7 -7.52 -12.32 7.06
CA ALA A 7 -6.82 -11.05 7.29
C ALA A 7 -5.89 -11.05 8.52
N ASP A 8 -6.15 -11.90 9.49
CA ASP A 8 -5.36 -12.04 10.72
C ASP A 8 -4.53 -13.34 10.78
N ASP A 9 -4.42 -14.07 9.64
CA ASP A 9 -3.64 -15.28 9.49
C ASP A 9 -2.59 -15.13 8.39
N THR A 10 -1.33 -15.00 8.79
CA THR A 10 -0.20 -14.82 7.88
C THR A 10 -0.01 -16.01 6.94
N GLU A 11 -0.03 -17.23 7.49
CA GLU A 11 0.27 -18.44 6.72
C GLU A 11 -0.83 -18.74 5.71
N ALA A 12 -2.08 -18.63 6.13
CA ALA A 12 -3.24 -18.81 5.25
C ALA A 12 -3.30 -17.73 4.15
N THR A 13 -2.97 -16.46 4.48
CA THR A 13 -2.86 -15.38 3.49
C THR A 13 -1.78 -15.69 2.44
N VAL A 14 -0.58 -16.13 2.87
CA VAL A 14 0.50 -16.50 1.95
C VAL A 14 0.10 -17.69 1.06
N ALA A 15 -0.53 -18.71 1.65
CA ALA A 15 -0.98 -19.88 0.90
C ALA A 15 -2.02 -19.51 -0.16
N GLN A 16 -3.05 -18.74 0.20
CA GLN A 16 -4.10 -18.32 -0.71
C GLN A 16 -3.55 -17.39 -1.80
N ALA A 17 -2.74 -16.39 -1.45
CA ALA A 17 -2.12 -15.49 -2.41
C ALA A 17 -1.25 -16.23 -3.42
N THR A 18 -0.47 -17.22 -2.96
CA THR A 18 0.36 -18.06 -3.84
C THR A 18 -0.50 -18.87 -4.80
N SER A 19 -1.58 -19.49 -4.31
CA SER A 19 -2.52 -20.25 -5.14
C SER A 19 -3.18 -19.35 -6.20
N LEU A 20 -3.64 -18.15 -5.79
CA LEU A 20 -4.23 -17.19 -6.74
C LEU A 20 -3.24 -16.76 -7.81
N TRP A 21 -2.00 -16.47 -7.43
CA TRP A 21 -0.94 -16.08 -8.35
C TRP A 21 -0.67 -17.16 -9.40
N GLN A 22 -0.51 -18.40 -8.96
CA GLN A 22 -0.27 -19.55 -9.85
C GLN A 22 -1.44 -19.83 -10.79
N ARG A 23 -2.68 -19.68 -10.30
CA ARG A 23 -3.89 -19.94 -11.10
C ARG A 23 -4.14 -18.86 -12.15
N LEU A 24 -3.79 -17.61 -11.86
CA LEU A 24 -3.95 -16.51 -12.81
C LEU A 24 -2.88 -16.52 -13.87
N ASP A 25 -1.63 -16.84 -13.50
CA ASP A 25 -0.45 -16.96 -14.39
C ASP A 25 -0.34 -15.81 -15.39
N LEU A 26 -0.48 -14.57 -14.90
CA LEU A 26 -0.47 -13.35 -15.71
C LEU A 26 0.53 -12.34 -15.12
N PRO A 27 1.44 -11.75 -15.95
CA PRO A 27 2.49 -10.85 -15.47
C PRO A 27 1.96 -9.48 -14.99
N ASN A 28 0.76 -9.08 -15.41
CA ASN A 28 0.14 -7.79 -15.11
C ASN A 28 -0.86 -7.83 -13.95
N VAL A 29 -0.79 -8.84 -13.10
CA VAL A 29 -1.65 -9.01 -11.93
C VAL A 29 -0.89 -8.66 -10.66
N MET A 30 -1.60 -8.12 -9.67
CA MET A 30 -1.17 -8.00 -8.28
C MET A 30 -2.18 -8.70 -7.38
N ILE A 31 -1.70 -9.50 -6.43
CA ILE A 31 -2.58 -10.08 -5.41
C ILE A 31 -2.84 -9.04 -4.33
N LYS A 32 -4.10 -8.80 -4.01
CA LYS A 32 -4.49 -7.81 -3.02
C LYS A 32 -4.48 -8.42 -1.63
N VAL A 33 -3.69 -7.80 -0.71
CA VAL A 33 -3.46 -8.24 0.67
C VAL A 33 -3.73 -7.08 1.63
N PRO A 34 -4.49 -7.27 2.72
CA PRO A 34 -4.77 -6.19 3.67
C PRO A 34 -3.53 -5.87 4.53
N ALA A 35 -3.39 -4.58 4.89
CA ALA A 35 -2.32 -4.07 5.74
C ALA A 35 -2.58 -4.33 7.24
N THR A 36 -3.01 -5.53 7.61
CA THR A 36 -3.14 -5.95 9.01
C THR A 36 -1.78 -6.27 9.62
N ARG A 37 -1.71 -6.45 10.93
CA ARG A 37 -0.47 -6.90 11.58
C ARG A 37 0.01 -8.26 11.05
N ALA A 38 -0.91 -9.18 10.81
CA ALA A 38 -0.61 -10.48 10.20
C ALA A 38 -0.31 -10.36 8.68
N GLY A 39 -0.84 -9.34 8.02
CA GLY A 39 -0.57 -9.04 6.62
C GLY A 39 0.87 -8.58 6.35
N LEU A 40 1.52 -7.91 7.31
CA LEU A 40 2.89 -7.41 7.13
C LEU A 40 3.91 -8.52 6.81
N PRO A 41 4.04 -9.59 7.62
CA PRO A 41 4.93 -10.70 7.28
C PRO A 41 4.46 -11.47 6.02
N ALA A 42 3.16 -11.52 5.74
CA ALA A 42 2.66 -12.11 4.51
C ALA A 42 3.15 -11.32 3.26
N ILE A 43 3.08 -9.99 3.30
CA ILE A 43 3.58 -9.11 2.23
C ILE A 43 5.09 -9.36 2.01
N GLU A 44 5.89 -9.39 3.08
CA GLU A 44 7.33 -9.66 3.00
C GLU A 44 7.61 -10.99 2.29
N GLU A 45 6.97 -12.07 2.71
CA GLU A 45 7.17 -13.40 2.14
C GLU A 45 6.68 -13.49 0.69
N LEU A 46 5.56 -12.87 0.34
CA LEU A 46 5.04 -12.86 -1.02
C LEU A 46 5.99 -12.12 -1.98
N ILE A 47 6.52 -10.97 -1.58
CA ILE A 47 7.54 -10.24 -2.36
C ILE A 47 8.82 -11.08 -2.50
N ARG A 48 9.28 -11.73 -1.42
CA ARG A 48 10.42 -12.66 -1.49
C ARG A 48 10.18 -13.79 -2.49
N ARG A 49 8.98 -14.33 -2.59
CA ARG A 49 8.59 -15.35 -3.59
C ARG A 49 8.51 -14.81 -5.01
N GLY A 50 8.41 -13.50 -5.19
CA GLY A 50 8.28 -12.87 -6.52
C GLY A 50 6.82 -12.66 -6.93
N ILE A 51 5.93 -12.61 -5.97
CA ILE A 51 4.50 -12.36 -6.19
C ILE A 51 4.24 -10.87 -6.08
N ASN A 52 3.61 -10.28 -7.09
CA ASN A 52 3.22 -8.88 -7.09
C ASN A 52 2.06 -8.65 -6.11
N VAL A 53 2.18 -7.63 -5.26
CA VAL A 53 1.22 -7.36 -4.20
C VAL A 53 0.66 -5.94 -4.30
N ASN A 54 -0.66 -5.82 -4.25
CA ASN A 54 -1.34 -4.57 -3.95
C ASN A 54 -1.76 -4.60 -2.47
N VAL A 55 -1.05 -3.84 -1.63
CA VAL A 55 -1.40 -3.71 -0.22
C VAL A 55 -2.60 -2.79 -0.07
N THR A 56 -3.61 -3.21 0.66
CA THR A 56 -4.88 -2.49 0.75
C THR A 56 -5.29 -2.18 2.19
N LEU A 57 -6.32 -1.33 2.33
CA LEU A 57 -6.87 -0.90 3.62
C LEU A 57 -5.85 -0.14 4.49
N LEU A 58 -5.04 0.69 3.84
CA LEU A 58 -4.16 1.65 4.50
C LEU A 58 -4.91 2.94 4.83
N PHE A 59 -4.85 3.36 6.08
CA PHE A 59 -5.51 4.56 6.60
C PHE A 59 -4.59 5.43 7.45
N ALA A 60 -3.48 4.88 7.94
CA ALA A 60 -2.53 5.57 8.82
C ALA A 60 -1.14 5.60 8.21
N VAL A 61 -0.43 6.71 8.41
CA VAL A 61 0.93 6.91 7.91
C VAL A 61 1.90 5.89 8.52
N ASP A 62 1.82 5.67 9.84
CA ASP A 62 2.69 4.69 10.53
C ASP A 62 2.52 3.28 9.94
N ARG A 63 1.27 2.88 9.65
CA ARG A 63 1.00 1.58 9.02
C ARG A 63 1.56 1.54 7.59
N TYR A 64 1.53 2.65 6.88
CA TYR A 64 2.14 2.74 5.56
C TYR A 64 3.67 2.53 5.63
N GLU A 65 4.34 3.13 6.62
CA GLU A 65 5.78 2.92 6.82
C GLU A 65 6.12 1.45 7.12
N GLU A 66 5.34 0.77 7.98
CA GLU A 66 5.51 -0.66 8.24
C GLU A 66 5.31 -1.53 6.98
N VAL A 67 4.39 -1.14 6.10
CA VAL A 67 4.16 -1.80 4.81
C VAL A 67 5.36 -1.62 3.87
N VAL A 68 5.90 -0.41 3.79
CA VAL A 68 7.13 -0.14 3.01
C VAL A 68 8.30 -0.97 3.54
N ASP A 69 8.44 -1.06 4.87
CA ASP A 69 9.47 -1.89 5.49
C ASP A 69 9.34 -3.37 5.12
N SER A 70 8.11 -3.90 5.13
CA SER A 70 7.85 -5.28 4.72
C SER A 70 8.21 -5.51 3.25
N TYR A 71 7.90 -4.55 2.37
CA TYR A 71 8.27 -4.59 0.97
C TYR A 71 9.79 -4.60 0.78
N LEU A 72 10.51 -3.69 1.43
CA LEU A 72 11.98 -3.59 1.34
C LEU A 72 12.67 -4.84 1.91
N ARG A 73 12.18 -5.39 3.03
CA ARG A 73 12.69 -6.66 3.57
C ARG A 73 12.47 -7.83 2.63
N GLY A 74 11.28 -7.91 2.00
CA GLY A 74 10.98 -8.93 1.01
C GLY A 74 11.92 -8.87 -0.21
N LEU A 75 12.16 -7.67 -0.75
CA LEU A 75 13.13 -7.47 -1.84
C LEU A 75 14.57 -7.85 -1.42
N SER A 76 14.98 -7.42 -0.21
CA SER A 76 16.31 -7.71 0.30
C SER A 76 16.51 -9.22 0.55
N ALA A 77 15.49 -9.92 1.05
CA ALA A 77 15.52 -11.37 1.21
C ALA A 77 15.63 -12.09 -0.15
N ARG A 78 14.85 -11.65 -1.14
CA ARG A 78 14.89 -12.19 -2.50
C ARG A 78 16.25 -12.00 -3.16
N ALA A 79 16.86 -10.82 -3.00
CA ALA A 79 18.21 -10.55 -3.51
C ALA A 79 19.27 -11.44 -2.86
N ARG A 80 19.16 -11.67 -1.54
CA ARG A 80 20.05 -12.60 -0.82
C ARG A 80 19.89 -14.05 -1.28
N ASP A 81 18.68 -14.44 -1.70
CA ASP A 81 18.41 -15.75 -2.30
C ASP A 81 18.95 -15.87 -3.75
N GLY A 82 19.62 -14.85 -4.28
CA GLY A 82 20.15 -14.82 -5.64
C GLY A 82 19.07 -14.74 -6.73
N ARG A 83 17.88 -14.29 -6.39
CA ARG A 83 16.75 -14.18 -7.32
C ARG A 83 16.63 -12.77 -7.89
N PRO A 84 16.23 -12.62 -9.18
CA PRO A 84 16.11 -11.31 -9.82
C PRO A 84 15.02 -10.46 -9.16
N LEU A 85 15.25 -9.14 -9.09
CA LEU A 85 14.27 -8.16 -8.57
C LEU A 85 13.44 -7.52 -9.70
N GLU A 86 13.92 -7.64 -10.94
CA GLU A 86 13.18 -7.19 -12.11
C GLU A 86 11.82 -7.90 -12.19
N GLY A 87 10.82 -7.16 -12.58
CA GLY A 87 9.45 -7.69 -12.72
C GLY A 87 8.64 -7.69 -11.43
N ILE A 88 9.28 -7.50 -10.25
CA ILE A 88 8.53 -7.35 -9.01
C ILE A 88 7.85 -5.98 -8.99
N ALA A 89 6.54 -5.98 -8.80
CA ALA A 89 5.73 -4.77 -8.72
C ALA A 89 4.86 -4.79 -7.46
N SER A 90 4.75 -3.62 -6.83
CA SER A 90 3.84 -3.46 -5.69
C SER A 90 3.19 -2.09 -5.70
N ALA A 91 1.99 -2.02 -5.13
CA ALA A 91 1.28 -0.78 -4.85
C ALA A 91 0.80 -0.79 -3.39
N ALA A 92 0.73 0.39 -2.79
CA ALA A 92 0.18 0.62 -1.46
C ALA A 92 -1.06 1.50 -1.59
N SER A 93 -2.24 0.90 -1.44
CA SER A 93 -3.52 1.57 -1.60
C SER A 93 -3.92 2.29 -0.32
N PHE A 94 -3.65 3.60 -0.27
CA PHE A 94 -3.96 4.49 0.85
C PHE A 94 -5.35 5.10 0.65
N PHE A 95 -6.24 4.87 1.62
CA PHE A 95 -7.66 5.21 1.52
C PHE A 95 -7.94 6.63 2.01
N LEU A 96 -8.67 7.43 1.25
CA LEU A 96 -8.89 8.85 1.50
C LEU A 96 -10.30 9.15 2.03
N SER A 97 -11.33 9.04 1.21
CA SER A 97 -12.67 9.52 1.58
C SER A 97 -13.24 8.87 2.84
N ARG A 98 -12.83 7.66 3.18
CA ARG A 98 -13.26 7.00 4.43
C ARG A 98 -12.66 7.66 5.67
N ILE A 99 -11.47 8.25 5.57
CA ILE A 99 -10.86 9.04 6.65
C ILE A 99 -11.70 10.27 6.88
N ASP A 100 -11.91 11.09 5.84
CA ASP A 100 -12.68 12.32 5.95
C ASP A 100 -14.11 12.06 6.42
N THR A 101 -14.78 11.02 5.91
CA THR A 101 -16.12 10.66 6.41
C THR A 101 -16.16 10.46 7.92
N LYS A 102 -15.15 9.82 8.51
CA LYS A 102 -15.10 9.58 9.97
C LYS A 102 -14.65 10.80 10.75
N VAL A 103 -13.74 11.58 10.20
CA VAL A 103 -13.21 12.79 10.89
C VAL A 103 -14.23 13.91 10.84
N ASP A 104 -14.82 14.17 9.67
CA ASP A 104 -15.83 15.21 9.47
C ASP A 104 -17.05 15.02 10.37
N ALA A 105 -17.43 13.77 10.63
CA ALA A 105 -18.52 13.45 11.55
C ALA A 105 -18.23 13.87 13.03
N ARG A 106 -16.96 14.12 13.36
CA ARG A 106 -16.50 14.57 14.69
C ARG A 106 -16.16 16.05 14.74
N LEU A 107 -16.07 16.70 13.60
CA LEU A 107 -15.83 18.14 13.49
C LEU A 107 -17.14 18.92 13.48
N GLY A 108 -17.14 20.13 14.02
CA GLY A 108 -18.26 21.06 13.87
C GLY A 108 -18.54 21.37 12.39
N GLU A 109 -19.79 21.68 12.06
CA GLU A 109 -20.25 21.90 10.69
C GLU A 109 -19.43 22.97 9.93
N ASN A 110 -18.98 23.99 10.63
CA ASN A 110 -18.21 25.11 10.08
C ASN A 110 -16.69 24.96 10.24
N SER A 111 -16.19 23.77 10.59
CA SER A 111 -14.75 23.55 10.77
C SER A 111 -14.02 23.66 9.42
N PRO A 112 -12.94 24.47 9.32
CA PRO A 112 -12.13 24.58 8.12
C PRO A 112 -11.33 23.31 7.82
N LEU A 113 -11.28 22.33 8.74
CA LEU A 113 -10.55 21.07 8.59
C LEU A 113 -11.38 20.00 7.88
N ARG A 114 -12.66 20.23 7.65
CA ARG A 114 -13.53 19.28 6.94
C ARG A 114 -13.02 19.06 5.51
N GLY A 115 -12.91 17.79 5.11
CA GLY A 115 -12.40 17.40 3.80
C GLY A 115 -10.88 17.63 3.58
N GLN A 116 -10.13 17.97 4.65
CA GLN A 116 -8.70 18.28 4.55
C GLN A 116 -7.79 17.22 5.19
N VAL A 117 -8.32 16.43 6.11
CA VAL A 117 -7.49 15.52 6.91
C VAL A 117 -6.93 14.37 6.09
N ALA A 118 -7.73 13.79 5.21
CA ALA A 118 -7.27 12.73 4.31
C ALA A 118 -6.19 13.23 3.34
N ILE A 119 -6.36 14.44 2.80
CA ILE A 119 -5.38 15.10 1.93
C ILE A 119 -4.06 15.32 2.67
N ALA A 120 -4.12 15.88 3.89
CA ALA A 120 -2.94 16.09 4.72
C ALA A 120 -2.22 14.76 5.02
N SER A 121 -2.97 13.71 5.39
CA SER A 121 -2.42 12.37 5.63
C SER A 121 -1.76 11.78 4.37
N ALA A 122 -2.37 11.95 3.20
CA ALA A 122 -1.80 11.50 1.94
C ALA A 122 -0.50 12.23 1.59
N ARG A 123 -0.45 13.54 1.81
CA ARG A 123 0.77 14.34 1.57
C ARG A 123 1.92 13.89 2.49
N VAL A 124 1.62 13.61 3.77
CA VAL A 124 2.62 13.05 4.68
C VAL A 124 3.04 11.64 4.24
N ALA A 125 2.11 10.77 3.86
CA ALA A 125 2.44 9.43 3.35
C ALA A 125 3.30 9.51 2.08
N TYR A 126 3.04 10.48 1.19
CA TYR A 126 3.87 10.69 0.00
C TYR A 126 5.28 11.18 0.35
N GLN A 127 5.42 12.05 1.35
CA GLN A 127 6.75 12.44 1.83
C GLN A 127 7.52 11.24 2.37
N ARG A 128 6.86 10.36 3.16
CA ARG A 128 7.48 9.11 3.61
C ARG A 128 7.89 8.20 2.46
N TYR A 129 7.09 8.15 1.40
CA TYR A 129 7.46 7.44 0.17
C TYR A 129 8.77 7.96 -0.41
N LEU A 130 8.91 9.28 -0.56
CA LEU A 130 10.14 9.88 -1.09
C LEU A 130 11.35 9.57 -0.19
N ASP A 131 11.19 9.70 1.13
CA ASP A 131 12.24 9.44 2.11
C ASP A 131 12.69 7.96 2.09
N ARG A 132 11.74 7.02 2.00
CA ARG A 132 12.00 5.59 2.08
C ARG A 132 12.57 4.99 0.80
N PHE A 133 12.25 5.57 -0.35
CA PHE A 133 12.77 5.15 -1.65
C PHE A 133 13.92 6.07 -2.11
N SER A 134 14.77 6.47 -1.17
CA SER A 134 16.02 7.20 -1.35
C SER A 134 17.13 6.61 -0.46
N GLY A 135 18.36 7.05 -0.64
CA GLY A 135 19.50 6.62 0.17
C GLY A 135 20.09 5.27 -0.23
N GLN A 136 21.17 4.90 0.44
CA GLN A 136 22.08 3.81 0.03
C GLN A 136 21.41 2.42 -0.08
N GLU A 137 20.52 2.09 0.86
CA GLU A 137 19.83 0.80 0.83
C GLU A 137 18.93 0.68 -0.40
N TRP A 138 18.16 1.75 -0.69
CA TRP A 138 17.32 1.78 -1.87
C TRP A 138 18.15 1.79 -3.15
N GLU A 139 19.22 2.58 -3.23
CA GLU A 139 20.13 2.62 -4.38
C GLU A 139 20.67 1.23 -4.70
N ARG A 140 21.08 0.47 -3.67
CA ARG A 140 21.53 -0.91 -3.83
C ARG A 140 20.45 -1.82 -4.43
N LEU A 141 19.23 -1.76 -3.92
CA LEU A 141 18.11 -2.58 -4.42
C LEU A 141 17.69 -2.15 -5.83
N SER A 142 17.62 -0.86 -6.08
CA SER A 142 17.32 -0.28 -7.40
C SER A 142 18.37 -0.67 -8.43
N GLY A 143 19.65 -0.66 -8.05
CA GLY A 143 20.74 -1.16 -8.90
C GLY A 143 20.65 -2.64 -9.26
N LEU A 144 19.88 -3.43 -8.47
CA LEU A 144 19.54 -4.83 -8.75
C LEU A 144 18.20 -4.98 -9.49
N GLY A 145 17.62 -3.90 -10.00
CA GLY A 145 16.38 -3.90 -10.79
C GLY A 145 15.08 -3.75 -9.97
N ALA A 146 15.16 -3.45 -8.67
CA ALA A 146 13.97 -3.22 -7.87
C ALA A 146 13.22 -1.95 -8.31
N ARG A 147 11.91 -1.97 -8.18
CA ARG A 147 11.01 -0.84 -8.39
C ARG A 147 10.44 -0.37 -7.06
N THR A 148 10.07 0.90 -6.96
CA THR A 148 9.40 1.42 -5.76
C THR A 148 8.02 0.77 -5.58
N GLN A 149 7.57 0.63 -4.33
CA GLN A 149 6.17 0.35 -4.03
C GLN A 149 5.37 1.64 -4.20
N ARG A 150 4.58 1.73 -5.27
CA ARG A 150 3.89 2.97 -5.62
C ARG A 150 2.74 3.27 -4.67
N PRO A 151 2.68 4.47 -4.07
CA PRO A 151 1.45 4.93 -3.43
C PRO A 151 0.31 4.96 -4.45
N LEU A 152 -0.85 4.44 -4.05
CA LEU A 152 -2.08 4.49 -4.83
C LEU A 152 -3.16 5.13 -3.96
N TRP A 153 -3.66 6.27 -4.38
CA TRP A 153 -4.75 6.93 -3.68
C TRP A 153 -6.05 6.19 -3.96
N ALA A 154 -6.56 5.54 -2.94
CA ALA A 154 -7.75 4.69 -3.01
C ALA A 154 -8.96 5.36 -2.33
N SER A 155 -10.17 4.96 -2.72
CA SER A 155 -11.41 5.55 -2.20
C SER A 155 -11.45 7.07 -2.44
N THR A 156 -11.18 7.48 -3.68
CA THR A 156 -11.12 8.90 -4.07
C THR A 156 -12.49 9.50 -4.40
N GLY A 157 -13.54 8.70 -4.52
CA GLY A 157 -14.90 9.21 -4.64
C GLY A 157 -15.36 9.84 -3.33
N THR A 158 -15.70 11.13 -3.36
CA THR A 158 -16.21 11.86 -2.20
C THR A 158 -17.53 11.28 -1.71
N LYS A 159 -17.76 11.32 -0.40
CA LYS A 159 -18.98 10.79 0.24
C LYS A 159 -19.90 11.91 0.71
N ASN A 160 -19.41 13.14 0.76
CA ASN A 160 -20.17 14.34 1.08
C ASN A 160 -20.53 15.06 -0.22
N PRO A 161 -21.81 15.26 -0.54
CA PRO A 161 -22.25 15.93 -1.77
C PRO A 161 -21.84 17.41 -1.85
N ALA A 162 -21.41 18.02 -0.73
CA ALA A 162 -20.87 19.38 -0.71
C ALA A 162 -19.42 19.47 -1.22
N TYR A 163 -18.74 18.33 -1.40
CA TYR A 163 -17.37 18.30 -1.91
C TYR A 163 -17.34 18.08 -3.41
N SER A 164 -16.37 18.71 -4.07
CA SER A 164 -16.10 18.41 -5.48
C SER A 164 -15.77 16.94 -5.69
N ASP A 165 -16.31 16.32 -6.73
CA ASP A 165 -15.96 14.95 -7.11
C ASP A 165 -14.48 14.75 -7.40
N LEU A 166 -13.78 15.85 -7.72
CA LEU A 166 -12.35 15.88 -8.02
C LEU A 166 -11.46 16.26 -6.83
N LEU A 167 -12.04 16.43 -5.61
CA LEU A 167 -11.33 16.93 -4.44
C LEU A 167 -9.98 16.23 -4.23
N TYR A 168 -9.97 14.91 -4.16
CA TYR A 168 -8.73 14.15 -3.88
C TYR A 168 -7.80 14.05 -5.09
N VAL A 169 -8.29 14.27 -6.30
CA VAL A 169 -7.47 14.26 -7.52
C VAL A 169 -6.71 15.56 -7.64
N VAL A 170 -7.41 16.70 -7.55
CA VAL A 170 -6.81 18.04 -7.74
C VAL A 170 -5.79 18.36 -6.64
N GLU A 171 -6.05 17.94 -5.42
CA GLU A 171 -5.21 18.26 -4.26
C GLU A 171 -3.97 17.37 -4.09
N LEU A 172 -3.86 16.28 -4.88
CA LEU A 172 -2.79 15.29 -4.73
C LEU A 172 -1.97 15.05 -6.02
N ILE A 173 -2.22 15.83 -7.06
CA ILE A 173 -1.41 15.82 -8.31
C ILE A 173 -0.23 16.78 -8.18
#